data_5d68664d6259a899375333a040559f87
#
_entry.id   5d68664d6259a899375333a040559f87
#
_cell.length_a   1.000
_cell.length_b   1.000
_cell.length_c   1.000
_cell.angle_alpha   90.00
_cell.angle_beta   90.00
_cell.angle_gamma   90.00
#
_symmetry.space_group_name_H-M   'P 1'
#
loop_
_entity.id
_entity.type
_entity.pdbx_description
1 polymer ?
#
loop_
_entity_poly.entity_id
_entity_poly.type
_entity_poly.pdbx_seq_one_letter_code
_entity_poly.pdbx_strand_id
1 'polypeptide(L)'
;MKKKKTARNVILCVLAALVIAHLVFFFASPSHKDVCMIAHRGYSFKYYENTESAFIGAGEHGSGGVETDVRITKDGVLVCSHGNTLDFKDGTSLKIDESTYEELTAKPLDTKKGEVYLCTFRRYLEVCKEYNLICFIELKGEFPDDKLKECFQMASDVYDIKMCELQSFEVENLLKTKEMFPELKCMLTYGKGDDIDYKQVCFDNGFDIDMEFNTCSKAIVDEFHAHGLTVGVWTVDEVYVLGYCRWMQPDYIESDIF
;
A
#
# COMPACT_ATOMS: atom_id res chain seq x y z
N MET A 1 12.53 -28.92 47.06
CA MET A 1 13.14 -27.72 46.41
C MET A 1 13.94 -28.02 45.14
N LYS A 2 14.83 -29.05 45.07
CA LYS A 2 15.63 -29.38 43.86
C LYS A 2 14.79 -29.64 42.58
N LYS A 3 13.70 -30.46 42.64
CA LYS A 3 12.87 -30.77 41.47
C LYS A 3 12.18 -29.55 40.83
N LYS A 4 11.76 -28.53 41.65
CA LYS A 4 11.16 -27.29 41.11
C LYS A 4 12.19 -26.40 40.40
N LYS A 5 13.46 -26.38 40.86
CA LYS A 5 14.55 -25.66 40.18
C LYS A 5 14.91 -26.30 38.84
N THR A 6 14.95 -27.64 38.80
CA THR A 6 15.23 -28.37 37.55
C THR A 6 14.13 -28.14 36.50
N ALA A 7 12.84 -28.23 36.87
CA ALA A 7 11.73 -27.96 35.95
C ALA A 7 11.75 -26.52 35.42
N ARG A 8 12.02 -25.53 36.27
CA ARG A 8 12.15 -24.11 35.84
C ARG A 8 13.30 -23.92 34.85
N ASN A 9 14.45 -24.54 35.10
CA ASN A 9 15.60 -24.43 34.20
C ASN A 9 15.33 -25.10 32.86
N VAL A 10 14.64 -26.23 32.83
CA VAL A 10 14.21 -26.88 31.57
C VAL A 10 13.28 -25.98 30.78
N ILE A 11 12.28 -25.38 31.42
CA ILE A 11 11.35 -24.42 30.76
C ILE A 11 12.12 -23.23 30.18
N LEU A 12 13.06 -22.65 30.93
CA LEU A 12 13.87 -21.53 30.46
C LEU A 12 14.75 -21.91 29.27
N CYS A 13 15.33 -23.11 29.26
CA CYS A 13 16.13 -23.62 28.14
C CYS A 13 15.24 -23.83 26.89
N VAL A 14 14.03 -24.35 27.05
CA VAL A 14 13.07 -24.54 25.93
C VAL A 14 12.65 -23.19 25.36
N LEU A 15 12.31 -22.22 26.22
CA LEU A 15 11.97 -20.87 25.78
C LEU A 15 13.14 -20.19 25.05
N ALA A 16 14.37 -20.31 25.57
CA ALA A 16 15.56 -19.77 24.94
C ALA A 16 15.82 -20.44 23.57
N ALA A 17 15.65 -21.77 23.47
CA ALA A 17 15.78 -22.50 22.22
C ALA A 17 14.71 -22.08 21.18
N LEU A 18 13.46 -21.84 21.60
CA LEU A 18 12.41 -21.35 20.72
C LEU A 18 12.71 -19.92 20.24
N VAL A 19 13.19 -19.04 21.11
CA VAL A 19 13.61 -17.69 20.72
C VAL A 19 14.79 -17.74 19.73
N ILE A 20 15.78 -18.57 19.99
CA ILE A 20 16.94 -18.72 19.08
C ILE A 20 16.48 -19.31 17.74
N ALA A 21 15.62 -20.32 17.74
CA ALA A 21 15.07 -20.89 16.52
C ALA A 21 14.27 -19.86 15.72
N HIS A 22 13.49 -19.02 16.40
CA HIS A 22 12.76 -17.93 15.79
C HIS A 22 13.70 -16.86 15.20
N LEU A 23 14.73 -16.46 15.94
CA LEU A 23 15.75 -15.52 15.44
C LEU A 23 16.52 -16.11 14.25
N VAL A 24 16.93 -17.39 14.32
CA VAL A 24 17.60 -18.06 13.20
C VAL A 24 16.67 -18.11 11.98
N PHE A 25 15.40 -18.48 12.14
CA PHE A 25 14.42 -18.46 11.06
C PHE A 25 14.27 -17.06 10.48
N PHE A 26 14.16 -16.04 11.32
CA PHE A 26 14.03 -14.65 10.90
C PHE A 26 15.25 -14.13 10.14
N PHE A 27 16.49 -14.38 10.64
CA PHE A 27 17.72 -13.85 10.05
C PHE A 27 18.36 -14.74 8.96
N ALA A 28 18.08 -16.04 8.95
CA ALA A 28 18.64 -16.97 7.99
C ALA A 28 17.74 -17.24 6.78
N SER A 29 16.51 -16.71 6.75
CA SER A 29 15.64 -16.82 5.59
C SER A 29 16.27 -16.07 4.41
N PRO A 30 16.54 -16.73 3.27
CA PRO A 30 17.19 -16.11 2.10
C PRO A 30 16.41 -14.93 1.51
N SER A 31 15.12 -14.86 1.82
CA SER A 31 14.13 -13.91 1.29
C SER A 31 14.21 -12.48 1.83
N HIS A 32 15.09 -12.19 2.81
CA HIS A 32 15.11 -10.84 3.39
C HIS A 32 15.65 -9.74 2.47
N LYS A 33 16.20 -10.08 1.29
CA LYS A 33 16.85 -9.08 0.41
C LYS A 33 16.05 -8.67 -0.81
N ASP A 34 15.02 -9.43 -1.17
CA ASP A 34 14.39 -9.29 -2.49
C ASP A 34 12.94 -8.79 -2.44
N VAL A 35 12.34 -8.60 -1.26
CA VAL A 35 10.98 -8.07 -1.13
C VAL A 35 11.04 -6.56 -1.10
N CYS A 36 10.36 -5.92 -2.05
CA CYS A 36 10.26 -4.47 -2.12
C CYS A 36 9.28 -3.95 -1.05
N MET A 37 9.76 -3.05 -0.19
CA MET A 37 8.94 -2.45 0.85
C MET A 37 8.28 -1.17 0.33
N ILE A 38 6.97 -1.07 0.50
CA ILE A 38 6.15 0.05 0.05
C ILE A 38 5.62 0.80 1.28
N ALA A 39 5.81 2.10 1.30
CA ALA A 39 5.27 2.96 2.35
C ALA A 39 3.77 3.18 2.11
N HIS A 40 2.91 2.51 2.89
CA HIS A 40 1.47 2.59 2.83
C HIS A 40 0.99 4.00 3.21
N ARG A 41 0.38 4.72 2.25
CA ARG A 41 -0.02 6.14 2.35
C ARG A 41 1.13 7.09 2.69
N GLY A 42 2.36 6.74 2.24
CA GLY A 42 3.58 7.41 2.63
C GLY A 42 4.15 6.89 3.96
N TYR A 43 5.15 7.59 4.54
CA TYR A 43 5.69 7.23 5.86
C TYR A 43 4.70 7.63 6.96
N SER A 44 3.56 6.94 6.99
CA SER A 44 2.39 7.27 7.81
C SER A 44 2.63 7.07 9.31
N PHE A 45 3.60 6.24 9.71
CA PHE A 45 4.03 6.16 11.11
C PHE A 45 4.46 7.53 11.68
N LYS A 46 5.21 8.29 10.90
CA LYS A 46 5.78 9.58 11.34
C LYS A 46 4.95 10.79 10.92
N TYR A 47 4.41 10.77 9.72
CA TYR A 47 3.67 11.88 9.12
C TYR A 47 2.17 11.54 9.02
N TYR A 48 1.32 12.52 8.76
CA TYR A 48 -0.07 12.25 8.46
C TYR A 48 -0.18 11.58 7.08
N GLU A 49 -0.96 10.52 7.00
CA GLU A 49 -1.13 9.70 5.78
C GLU A 49 -1.59 10.53 4.57
N ASN A 50 -1.25 10.09 3.36
CA ASN A 50 -1.68 10.69 2.10
C ASN A 50 -1.33 12.20 1.97
N THR A 51 -0.20 12.61 2.55
CA THR A 51 0.27 14.01 2.50
C THR A 51 1.65 14.11 1.87
N GLU A 52 1.96 15.30 1.35
CA GLU A 52 3.28 15.58 0.78
C GLU A 52 4.43 15.23 1.75
N SER A 53 4.27 15.56 3.03
CA SER A 53 5.28 15.23 4.05
C SER A 53 5.45 13.73 4.29
N ALA A 54 4.36 12.94 4.15
CA ALA A 54 4.44 11.49 4.27
C ALA A 54 5.13 10.87 3.04
N PHE A 55 4.87 11.39 1.85
CA PHE A 55 5.50 10.93 0.61
C PHE A 55 6.99 11.27 0.55
N ILE A 56 7.37 12.51 0.91
CA ILE A 56 8.77 12.91 1.06
C ILE A 56 9.46 12.04 2.11
N GLY A 57 8.81 11.83 3.26
CA GLY A 57 9.32 10.97 4.33
C GLY A 57 9.59 9.54 3.88
N ALA A 58 8.75 8.97 3.00
CA ALA A 58 8.96 7.65 2.41
C ALA A 58 10.25 7.61 1.56
N GLY A 59 10.46 8.62 0.71
CA GLY A 59 11.66 8.76 -0.09
C GLY A 59 12.93 8.93 0.75
N GLU A 60 12.90 9.83 1.73
CA GLU A 60 14.02 10.07 2.66
C GLU A 60 14.35 8.83 3.51
N HIS A 61 13.35 8.02 3.83
CA HIS A 61 13.53 6.78 4.59
C HIS A 61 14.07 5.62 3.75
N GLY A 62 14.01 5.73 2.42
CA GLY A 62 14.56 4.74 1.50
C GLY A 62 13.56 3.61 1.15
N SER A 63 12.27 3.90 1.16
CA SER A 63 11.24 2.98 0.65
C SER A 63 11.48 2.66 -0.83
N GLY A 64 11.13 1.46 -1.28
CA GLY A 64 11.20 1.09 -2.70
C GLY A 64 10.08 1.70 -3.53
N GLY A 65 8.96 1.99 -2.89
CA GLY A 65 7.79 2.66 -3.47
C GLY A 65 6.93 3.30 -2.40
N VAL A 66 5.90 3.97 -2.83
CA VAL A 66 4.92 4.61 -1.94
C VAL A 66 3.52 4.41 -2.49
N GLU A 67 2.61 4.05 -1.62
CA GLU A 67 1.21 3.89 -1.96
C GLU A 67 0.42 5.17 -1.61
N THR A 68 -0.64 5.44 -2.37
CA THR A 68 -1.60 6.50 -2.12
C THR A 68 -3.00 6.14 -2.58
N ASP A 69 -3.99 6.59 -1.83
CA ASP A 69 -5.40 6.50 -2.16
C ASP A 69 -5.84 7.71 -2.99
N VAL A 70 -6.38 7.51 -4.18
CA VAL A 70 -6.83 8.60 -5.05
C VAL A 70 -8.33 8.75 -5.01
N ARG A 71 -8.81 10.00 -4.85
CA ARG A 71 -10.21 10.41 -4.91
C ARG A 71 -10.41 11.60 -5.83
N ILE A 72 -11.66 11.85 -6.19
CA ILE A 72 -12.08 12.94 -7.07
C ILE A 72 -12.89 13.96 -6.25
N THR A 73 -12.48 15.22 -6.29
CA THR A 73 -13.26 16.31 -5.68
C THR A 73 -14.49 16.65 -6.52
N LYS A 74 -15.43 17.42 -5.96
CA LYS A 74 -16.63 17.91 -6.67
C LYS A 74 -16.31 18.63 -7.98
N ASP A 75 -15.23 19.39 -8.02
CA ASP A 75 -14.76 20.13 -9.19
C ASP A 75 -13.76 19.33 -10.06
N GLY A 76 -13.62 18.02 -9.77
CA GLY A 76 -12.89 17.07 -10.59
C GLY A 76 -11.40 16.99 -10.38
N VAL A 77 -10.84 17.59 -9.32
CA VAL A 77 -9.41 17.50 -8.98
C VAL A 77 -9.11 16.14 -8.36
N LEU A 78 -8.03 15.50 -8.80
CA LEU A 78 -7.52 14.25 -8.21
C LEU A 78 -6.69 14.57 -6.96
N VAL A 79 -7.08 13.98 -5.83
CA VAL A 79 -6.48 14.24 -4.51
C VAL A 79 -6.16 12.93 -3.78
N CYS A 80 -5.23 12.99 -2.82
CA CYS A 80 -4.77 11.85 -2.06
C CYS A 80 -5.50 11.77 -0.71
N SER A 81 -6.36 10.77 -0.52
CA SER A 81 -7.05 10.53 0.76
C SER A 81 -7.70 9.16 0.83
N HIS A 82 -7.52 8.44 1.93
CA HIS A 82 -8.20 7.17 2.15
C HIS A 82 -9.70 7.36 2.41
N GLY A 83 -10.05 8.27 3.32
CA GLY A 83 -11.45 8.59 3.63
C GLY A 83 -12.06 9.55 2.63
N ASN A 84 -13.41 9.49 2.45
CA ASN A 84 -14.13 10.50 1.69
C ASN A 84 -14.44 11.77 2.53
N THR A 85 -14.23 11.72 3.84
CA THR A 85 -14.46 12.85 4.76
C THR A 85 -13.13 13.33 5.31
N LEU A 86 -12.91 14.63 5.23
CA LEU A 86 -11.79 15.32 5.86
C LEU A 86 -12.26 16.07 7.10
N ASP A 87 -11.58 15.85 8.21
CA ASP A 87 -11.78 16.58 9.46
C ASP A 87 -10.74 17.70 9.57
N PHE A 88 -11.17 18.90 9.99
CA PHE A 88 -10.32 20.08 10.09
C PHE A 88 -10.11 20.52 11.54
N LYS A 89 -9.01 21.23 11.81
CA LYS A 89 -8.63 21.71 13.16
C LYS A 89 -9.65 22.62 13.81
N ASP A 90 -10.54 23.23 13.05
CA ASP A 90 -11.62 24.06 13.57
C ASP A 90 -12.88 23.27 13.97
N GLY A 91 -12.82 21.93 13.90
CA GLY A 91 -13.91 21.02 14.25
C GLY A 91 -14.97 20.85 13.15
N THR A 92 -14.75 21.39 11.95
CA THR A 92 -15.61 21.16 10.80
C THR A 92 -15.15 19.94 10.01
N SER A 93 -16.07 19.33 9.24
CA SER A 93 -15.77 18.21 8.33
C SER A 93 -16.40 18.48 6.96
N LEU A 94 -15.68 18.08 5.91
CA LEU A 94 -16.17 18.17 4.51
C LEU A 94 -15.98 16.83 3.81
N LYS A 95 -16.91 16.50 2.91
CA LYS A 95 -16.74 15.35 2.02
C LYS A 95 -16.02 15.78 0.72
N ILE A 96 -15.10 14.95 0.28
CA ILE A 96 -14.27 15.23 -0.89
C ILE A 96 -15.12 15.34 -2.16
N ASP A 97 -16.01 14.39 -2.39
CA ASP A 97 -16.89 14.34 -3.57
C ASP A 97 -18.00 15.42 -3.59
N GLU A 98 -18.25 16.07 -2.45
CA GLU A 98 -19.26 17.13 -2.32
C GLU A 98 -18.65 18.55 -2.27
N SER A 99 -17.31 18.67 -2.19
CA SER A 99 -16.57 19.92 -1.99
C SER A 99 -15.55 20.19 -3.09
N THR A 100 -15.31 21.46 -3.40
CA THR A 100 -14.24 21.85 -4.33
C THR A 100 -12.87 21.72 -3.68
N TYR A 101 -11.82 21.61 -4.50
CA TYR A 101 -10.43 21.55 -4.01
C TYR A 101 -10.08 22.81 -3.18
N GLU A 102 -10.55 24.00 -3.58
CA GLU A 102 -10.36 25.24 -2.84
C GLU A 102 -10.97 25.15 -1.43
N GLU A 103 -12.22 24.65 -1.30
CA GLU A 103 -12.86 24.46 0.00
C GLU A 103 -12.10 23.50 0.89
N LEU A 104 -11.60 22.39 0.32
CA LEU A 104 -10.89 21.33 1.03
C LEU A 104 -9.48 21.73 1.49
N THR A 105 -8.87 22.72 0.84
CA THR A 105 -7.53 23.21 1.17
C THR A 105 -7.50 24.55 1.91
N ALA A 106 -8.69 25.15 2.15
CA ALA A 106 -8.80 26.43 2.87
C ALA A 106 -8.35 26.33 4.34
N LYS A 107 -8.30 25.13 4.90
CA LYS A 107 -8.01 24.86 6.32
C LYS A 107 -7.06 23.67 6.49
N PRO A 108 -6.24 23.67 7.56
CA PRO A 108 -5.41 22.51 7.87
C PRO A 108 -6.26 21.36 8.42
N LEU A 109 -5.85 20.14 8.09
CA LEU A 109 -6.46 18.90 8.57
C LEU A 109 -6.30 18.75 10.09
N ASP A 110 -7.27 18.09 10.75
CA ASP A 110 -7.20 17.77 12.18
C ASP A 110 -6.22 16.61 12.41
N THR A 111 -5.02 16.98 12.81
CA THR A 111 -3.96 16.01 13.11
C THR A 111 -3.02 16.54 14.19
N LYS A 112 -2.44 15.61 14.96
CA LYS A 112 -1.36 15.89 15.93
C LYS A 112 0.03 15.93 15.26
N LYS A 113 0.12 15.61 13.97
CA LYS A 113 1.39 15.49 13.22
C LYS A 113 1.80 16.79 12.50
N GLY A 114 1.36 17.93 13.00
CA GLY A 114 1.72 19.25 12.48
C GLY A 114 0.59 19.99 11.78
N GLU A 115 0.93 21.00 11.00
CA GLU A 115 0.01 21.69 10.11
C GLU A 115 0.11 21.06 8.72
N VAL A 116 -0.97 20.43 8.29
CA VAL A 116 -1.02 19.63 7.05
C VAL A 116 -2.27 19.96 6.28
N TYR A 117 -2.15 19.91 4.96
CA TYR A 117 -3.21 20.16 4.00
C TYR A 117 -3.37 18.96 3.07
N LEU A 118 -4.55 18.86 2.42
CA LEU A 118 -4.83 17.86 1.42
C LEU A 118 -3.83 17.94 0.27
N CYS A 119 -3.23 16.78 -0.08
CA CYS A 119 -2.27 16.67 -1.17
C CYS A 119 -2.98 16.36 -2.50
N THR A 120 -2.51 16.93 -3.60
CA THR A 120 -2.97 16.56 -4.94
C THR A 120 -2.24 15.31 -5.44
N PHE A 121 -2.91 14.53 -6.29
CA PHE A 121 -2.29 13.40 -6.96
C PHE A 121 -1.07 13.81 -7.82
N ARG A 122 -1.12 14.98 -8.46
CA ARG A 122 0.04 15.53 -9.17
C ARG A 122 1.25 15.68 -8.26
N ARG A 123 1.06 16.24 -7.05
CA ARG A 123 2.18 16.45 -6.12
C ARG A 123 2.76 15.13 -5.62
N TYR A 124 1.92 14.11 -5.40
CA TYR A 124 2.38 12.76 -5.12
C TYR A 124 3.30 12.22 -6.23
N LEU A 125 2.90 12.31 -7.50
CA LEU A 125 3.72 11.88 -8.64
C LEU A 125 5.05 12.63 -8.74
N GLU A 126 5.04 13.94 -8.48
CA GLU A 126 6.26 14.75 -8.46
C GLU A 126 7.25 14.29 -7.39
N VAL A 127 6.77 13.97 -6.19
CA VAL A 127 7.59 13.41 -5.11
C VAL A 127 8.12 12.02 -5.49
N CYS A 128 7.28 11.15 -6.05
CA CYS A 128 7.73 9.84 -6.50
C CYS A 128 8.86 9.95 -7.52
N LYS A 129 8.74 10.86 -8.47
CA LYS A 129 9.80 11.15 -9.46
C LYS A 129 11.07 11.66 -8.80
N GLU A 130 10.97 12.60 -7.85
CA GLU A 130 12.11 13.19 -7.15
C GLU A 130 12.95 12.13 -6.44
N TYR A 131 12.30 11.16 -5.80
CA TYR A 131 12.95 10.08 -5.04
C TYR A 131 13.08 8.76 -5.81
N ASN A 132 12.66 8.71 -7.08
CA ASN A 132 12.68 7.50 -7.92
C ASN A 132 11.94 6.31 -7.26
N LEU A 133 10.73 6.57 -6.73
CA LEU A 133 9.89 5.59 -6.07
C LEU A 133 8.92 4.92 -7.05
N ILE A 134 8.59 3.66 -6.82
CA ILE A 134 7.45 3.03 -7.48
C ILE A 134 6.16 3.66 -6.93
N CYS A 135 5.25 4.05 -7.83
CA CYS A 135 3.96 4.64 -7.48
C CYS A 135 2.90 3.54 -7.39
N PHE A 136 2.39 3.26 -6.21
CA PHE A 136 1.21 2.42 -6.01
C PHE A 136 -0.01 3.33 -5.87
N ILE A 137 -0.95 3.20 -6.80
CA ILE A 137 -2.06 4.15 -6.99
C ILE A 137 -3.37 3.41 -6.77
N GLU A 138 -3.93 3.49 -5.57
CA GLU A 138 -5.23 2.89 -5.28
C GLU A 138 -6.36 3.85 -5.63
N LEU A 139 -7.26 3.44 -6.52
CA LEU A 139 -8.46 4.19 -6.85
C LEU A 139 -9.60 3.85 -5.89
N LYS A 140 -10.12 4.84 -5.18
CA LYS A 140 -11.21 4.65 -4.20
C LYS A 140 -12.58 4.74 -4.84
N GLY A 141 -13.19 3.57 -5.08
CA GLY A 141 -14.46 3.39 -5.76
C GLY A 141 -14.34 3.39 -7.28
N GLU A 142 -15.48 3.35 -7.97
CA GLU A 142 -15.53 3.40 -9.43
C GLU A 142 -15.18 4.79 -9.97
N PHE A 143 -14.24 4.82 -10.92
CA PHE A 143 -13.84 6.05 -11.59
C PHE A 143 -14.50 6.18 -12.96
N PRO A 144 -15.00 7.37 -13.33
CA PRO A 144 -15.43 7.65 -14.70
C PRO A 144 -14.27 7.49 -15.69
N ASP A 145 -14.57 7.08 -16.92
CA ASP A 145 -13.55 6.80 -17.94
C ASP A 145 -12.64 7.99 -18.24
N ASP A 146 -13.21 9.20 -18.25
CA ASP A 146 -12.44 10.44 -18.44
C ASP A 146 -11.47 10.70 -17.26
N LYS A 147 -11.84 10.32 -16.04
CA LYS A 147 -10.99 10.45 -14.85
C LYS A 147 -9.93 9.36 -14.77
N LEU A 148 -10.22 8.13 -15.20
CA LEU A 148 -9.21 7.10 -15.40
C LEU A 148 -8.14 7.58 -16.39
N LYS A 149 -8.59 8.11 -17.53
CA LYS A 149 -7.69 8.64 -18.55
C LYS A 149 -6.87 9.82 -18.02
N GLU A 150 -7.49 10.77 -17.32
CA GLU A 150 -6.80 11.91 -16.73
C GLU A 150 -5.73 11.47 -15.72
N CYS A 151 -6.07 10.53 -14.82
CA CYS A 151 -5.19 10.01 -13.79
C CYS A 151 -3.90 9.42 -14.40
N PHE A 152 -4.02 8.48 -15.33
CA PHE A 152 -2.86 7.77 -15.87
C PHE A 152 -2.14 8.53 -17.00
N GLN A 153 -2.84 9.45 -17.71
CA GLN A 153 -2.15 10.42 -18.54
C GLN A 153 -1.29 11.36 -17.69
N MET A 154 -1.79 11.83 -16.56
CA MET A 154 -1.00 12.66 -15.63
C MET A 154 0.21 11.89 -15.09
N ALA A 155 0.05 10.60 -14.74
CA ALA A 155 1.16 9.76 -14.30
C ALA A 155 2.24 9.64 -15.40
N SER A 156 1.84 9.46 -16.65
CA SER A 156 2.74 9.40 -17.80
C SER A 156 3.44 10.74 -18.07
N ASP A 157 2.73 11.87 -17.93
CA ASP A 157 3.27 13.21 -18.22
C ASP A 157 4.22 13.72 -17.13
N VAL A 158 3.94 13.41 -15.87
CA VAL A 158 4.71 13.89 -14.72
C VAL A 158 5.91 12.99 -14.44
N TYR A 159 5.72 11.67 -14.54
CA TYR A 159 6.75 10.70 -14.21
C TYR A 159 6.94 9.67 -15.34
N ASP A 160 7.01 8.40 -15.03
CA ASP A 160 7.06 7.28 -15.99
C ASP A 160 5.95 6.29 -15.62
N ILE A 161 5.01 6.05 -16.54
CA ILE A 161 3.90 5.13 -16.30
C ILE A 161 4.38 3.70 -15.97
N LYS A 162 5.58 3.31 -16.38
CA LYS A 162 6.20 2.02 -16.05
C LYS A 162 6.67 1.92 -14.59
N MET A 163 6.77 3.07 -13.93
CA MET A 163 7.03 3.16 -12.49
C MET A 163 5.73 3.25 -11.68
N CYS A 164 4.57 3.06 -12.33
CA CYS A 164 3.26 3.12 -11.69
C CYS A 164 2.60 1.75 -11.70
N GLU A 165 1.91 1.43 -10.62
CA GLU A 165 1.05 0.25 -10.46
C GLU A 165 -0.34 0.74 -10.03
N LEU A 166 -1.37 0.38 -10.80
CA LEU A 166 -2.76 0.66 -10.44
C LEU A 166 -3.24 -0.41 -9.48
N GLN A 167 -3.76 0.00 -8.32
CA GLN A 167 -4.47 -0.84 -7.37
C GLN A 167 -5.96 -0.49 -7.34
N SER A 168 -6.83 -1.49 -7.32
CA SER A 168 -8.27 -1.26 -7.16
C SER A 168 -8.98 -2.51 -6.66
N PHE A 169 -9.97 -2.33 -5.78
CA PHE A 169 -10.99 -3.33 -5.45
C PHE A 169 -12.01 -3.49 -6.59
N GLU A 170 -12.18 -2.45 -7.41
CA GLU A 170 -13.13 -2.43 -8.52
C GLU A 170 -12.47 -2.97 -9.80
N VAL A 171 -12.85 -4.19 -10.20
CA VAL A 171 -12.32 -4.86 -11.41
C VAL A 171 -12.53 -4.00 -12.67
N GLU A 172 -13.62 -3.27 -12.73
CA GLU A 172 -13.94 -2.40 -13.88
C GLU A 172 -12.91 -1.30 -14.10
N ASN A 173 -12.37 -0.71 -13.01
CA ASN A 173 -11.25 0.24 -13.11
C ASN A 173 -10.02 -0.39 -13.76
N LEU A 174 -9.68 -1.63 -13.36
CA LEU A 174 -8.52 -2.36 -13.90
C LEU A 174 -8.69 -2.67 -15.38
N LEU A 175 -9.86 -3.19 -15.77
CA LEU A 175 -10.16 -3.56 -17.16
C LEU A 175 -10.08 -2.35 -18.10
N LYS A 176 -10.79 -1.28 -17.76
CA LYS A 176 -10.81 -0.03 -18.55
C LYS A 176 -9.43 0.61 -18.65
N THR A 177 -8.70 0.65 -17.53
CA THR A 177 -7.37 1.24 -17.52
C THR A 177 -6.38 0.41 -18.32
N LYS A 178 -6.44 -0.91 -18.22
CA LYS A 178 -5.60 -1.82 -19.02
C LYS A 178 -5.81 -1.66 -20.52
N GLU A 179 -7.06 -1.42 -20.95
CA GLU A 179 -7.38 -1.14 -22.35
C GLU A 179 -6.78 0.20 -22.83
N MET A 180 -6.87 1.25 -21.99
CA MET A 180 -6.35 2.58 -22.31
C MET A 180 -4.83 2.69 -22.23
N PHE A 181 -4.21 1.98 -21.28
CA PHE A 181 -2.78 2.01 -20.95
C PHE A 181 -2.21 0.59 -20.82
N PRO A 182 -1.98 -0.13 -21.93
CA PRO A 182 -1.56 -1.54 -21.89
C PRO A 182 -0.23 -1.80 -21.18
N GLU A 183 0.64 -0.79 -21.09
CA GLU A 183 1.93 -0.86 -20.39
C GLU A 183 1.85 -0.67 -18.88
N LEU A 184 0.72 -0.14 -18.37
CA LEU A 184 0.51 0.02 -16.94
C LEU A 184 0.27 -1.34 -16.30
N LYS A 185 0.97 -1.60 -15.23
CA LYS A 185 0.65 -2.75 -14.37
C LYS A 185 -0.64 -2.49 -13.59
N CYS A 186 -1.51 -3.48 -13.59
CA CYS A 186 -2.79 -3.43 -12.89
C CYS A 186 -2.83 -4.56 -11.85
N MET A 187 -3.18 -4.22 -10.63
CA MET A 187 -3.17 -5.09 -9.48
C MET A 187 -4.55 -5.09 -8.82
N LEU A 188 -5.18 -6.27 -8.73
CA LEU A 188 -6.44 -6.42 -8.02
C LEU A 188 -6.18 -6.35 -6.50
N THR A 189 -6.78 -5.39 -5.82
CA THR A 189 -6.75 -5.35 -4.36
C THR A 189 -7.81 -6.32 -3.81
N TYR A 190 -7.42 -7.20 -2.87
CA TYR A 190 -8.27 -8.25 -2.32
C TYR A 190 -8.15 -8.32 -0.81
N GLY A 191 -9.28 -8.23 -0.12
CA GLY A 191 -9.37 -8.32 1.33
C GLY A 191 -10.25 -9.46 1.83
N LYS A 192 -10.22 -9.66 3.14
CA LYS A 192 -11.04 -10.68 3.79
C LYS A 192 -12.52 -10.34 3.69
N GLY A 193 -13.28 -11.21 3.03
CA GLY A 193 -14.73 -11.07 2.88
C GLY A 193 -15.17 -10.58 1.52
N ASP A 194 -14.26 -10.29 0.62
CA ASP A 194 -14.57 -9.98 -0.77
C ASP A 194 -15.12 -11.24 -1.45
N ASP A 195 -16.32 -11.10 -2.04
CA ASP A 195 -17.02 -12.20 -2.74
C ASP A 195 -16.68 -12.17 -4.24
N ILE A 196 -15.40 -12.47 -4.55
CA ILE A 196 -14.89 -12.50 -5.92
C ILE A 196 -13.93 -13.67 -6.11
N ASP A 197 -14.00 -14.34 -7.25
CA ASP A 197 -12.96 -15.30 -7.65
C ASP A 197 -11.74 -14.55 -8.17
N TYR A 198 -10.90 -14.08 -7.24
CA TYR A 198 -9.72 -13.28 -7.54
C TYR A 198 -8.73 -14.01 -8.47
N LYS A 199 -8.64 -15.35 -8.37
CA LYS A 199 -7.73 -16.12 -9.25
C LYS A 199 -8.21 -16.09 -10.68
N GLN A 200 -9.52 -16.37 -10.90
CA GLN A 200 -10.09 -16.33 -12.24
C GLN A 200 -9.92 -14.93 -12.86
N VAL A 201 -10.24 -13.88 -12.09
CA VAL A 201 -10.10 -12.48 -12.55
C VAL A 201 -8.65 -12.14 -12.91
N CYS A 202 -7.70 -12.45 -12.02
CA CYS A 202 -6.29 -12.12 -12.26
C CYS A 202 -5.70 -12.92 -13.41
N PHE A 203 -5.94 -14.23 -13.47
CA PHE A 203 -5.34 -15.09 -14.50
C PHE A 203 -5.92 -14.83 -15.88
N ASP A 204 -7.21 -14.56 -16.01
CA ASP A 204 -7.85 -14.28 -17.31
C ASP A 204 -7.41 -12.93 -17.90
N ASN A 205 -7.11 -11.95 -17.03
CA ASN A 205 -6.81 -10.58 -17.46
C ASN A 205 -5.31 -10.21 -17.34
N GLY A 206 -4.49 -11.09 -16.76
CA GLY A 206 -3.08 -10.80 -16.52
C GLY A 206 -2.91 -9.67 -15.48
N PHE A 207 -3.75 -9.67 -14.42
CA PHE A 207 -3.61 -8.74 -13.31
C PHE A 207 -2.73 -9.34 -12.22
N ASP A 208 -1.87 -8.52 -11.66
CA ASP A 208 -1.19 -8.78 -10.41
C ASP A 208 -2.21 -8.77 -9.25
N ILE A 209 -1.79 -9.17 -8.05
CA ILE A 209 -2.68 -9.16 -6.89
C ILE A 209 -2.03 -8.50 -5.69
N ASP A 210 -2.81 -7.69 -4.97
CA ASP A 210 -2.44 -7.10 -3.69
C ASP A 210 -3.43 -7.57 -2.61
N MET A 211 -2.95 -8.39 -1.67
CA MET A 211 -3.80 -9.11 -0.72
C MET A 211 -3.66 -8.60 0.71
N GLU A 212 -4.79 -8.53 1.43
CA GLU A 212 -4.71 -8.46 2.89
C GLU A 212 -3.88 -9.65 3.40
N PHE A 213 -2.80 -9.38 4.17
CA PHE A 213 -1.75 -10.36 4.48
C PHE A 213 -2.27 -11.67 5.12
N ASN A 214 -3.39 -11.60 5.85
CA ASN A 214 -4.02 -12.76 6.51
C ASN A 214 -4.82 -13.65 5.55
N THR A 215 -5.06 -13.21 4.31
CA THR A 215 -5.69 -14.00 3.24
C THR A 215 -4.65 -14.62 2.31
N CYS A 216 -3.40 -14.17 2.37
CA CYS A 216 -2.29 -14.63 1.55
C CYS A 216 -1.60 -15.87 2.16
N SER A 217 -1.01 -16.69 1.33
CA SER A 217 -0.17 -17.82 1.72
C SER A 217 0.96 -18.04 0.71
N LYS A 218 2.03 -18.74 1.15
CA LYS A 218 3.13 -19.12 0.24
C LYS A 218 2.63 -19.85 -1.01
N ALA A 219 1.61 -20.70 -0.87
CA ALA A 219 1.05 -21.45 -2.02
C ALA A 219 0.37 -20.52 -3.03
N ILE A 220 -0.29 -19.45 -2.57
CA ILE A 220 -0.89 -18.42 -3.45
C ILE A 220 0.22 -17.65 -4.15
N VAL A 221 1.25 -17.20 -3.42
CA VAL A 221 2.39 -16.50 -4.01
C VAL A 221 3.05 -17.35 -5.11
N ASP A 222 3.35 -18.63 -4.81
CA ASP A 222 3.97 -19.53 -5.79
C ASP A 222 3.07 -19.77 -7.02
N GLU A 223 1.76 -19.81 -6.85
CA GLU A 223 0.78 -19.98 -7.94
C GLU A 223 0.75 -18.75 -8.86
N PHE A 224 0.71 -17.52 -8.29
CA PHE A 224 0.76 -16.28 -9.07
C PHE A 224 2.09 -16.14 -9.82
N HIS A 225 3.21 -16.42 -9.16
CA HIS A 225 4.53 -16.44 -9.79
C HIS A 225 4.61 -17.46 -10.95
N ALA A 226 3.97 -18.63 -10.82
CA ALA A 226 3.91 -19.62 -11.90
C ALA A 226 3.14 -19.10 -13.14
N HIS A 227 2.22 -18.13 -12.97
CA HIS A 227 1.53 -17.42 -14.04
C HIS A 227 2.27 -16.16 -14.53
N GLY A 228 3.44 -15.86 -13.95
CA GLY A 228 4.24 -14.66 -14.28
C GLY A 228 3.67 -13.37 -13.73
N LEU A 229 2.81 -13.45 -12.70
CA LEU A 229 2.16 -12.34 -12.02
C LEU A 229 2.84 -12.04 -10.68
N THR A 230 2.79 -10.79 -10.24
CA THR A 230 3.36 -10.35 -8.97
C THR A 230 2.32 -10.35 -7.84
N VAL A 231 2.80 -10.41 -6.61
CA VAL A 231 1.97 -10.43 -5.40
C VAL A 231 2.42 -9.34 -4.43
N GLY A 232 1.51 -8.46 -4.06
CA GLY A 232 1.62 -7.55 -2.92
C GLY A 232 0.89 -8.09 -1.70
N VAL A 233 1.25 -7.60 -0.52
CA VAL A 233 0.51 -7.85 0.73
C VAL A 233 0.41 -6.58 1.58
N TRP A 234 -0.78 -6.31 2.14
CA TRP A 234 -1.11 -5.14 2.96
C TRP A 234 -1.99 -5.51 4.17
N THR A 235 -2.06 -4.72 5.25
CA THR A 235 -1.02 -3.80 5.71
C THR A 235 -0.22 -4.51 6.77
N VAL A 236 1.10 -4.53 6.68
CA VAL A 236 1.99 -5.31 7.54
C VAL A 236 2.73 -4.40 8.52
N ASP A 237 2.18 -4.22 9.72
CA ASP A 237 2.68 -3.26 10.72
C ASP A 237 3.32 -3.91 11.94
N GLU A 238 3.28 -5.24 12.06
CA GLU A 238 3.92 -5.93 13.15
C GLU A 238 5.17 -6.67 12.69
N VAL A 239 6.27 -6.49 13.40
CA VAL A 239 7.59 -7.06 13.08
C VAL A 239 7.55 -8.59 12.92
N TYR A 240 6.75 -9.29 13.73
CA TYR A 240 6.61 -10.75 13.61
C TYR A 240 5.81 -11.17 12.40
N VAL A 241 4.80 -10.38 11.99
CA VAL A 241 4.02 -10.60 10.75
C VAL A 241 4.91 -10.33 9.53
N LEU A 242 5.73 -9.27 9.58
CA LEU A 242 6.70 -8.94 8.54
C LEU A 242 7.64 -10.12 8.25
N GLY A 243 8.14 -10.81 9.30
CA GLY A 243 8.98 -11.99 9.14
C GLY A 243 8.25 -13.13 8.40
N TYR A 244 6.98 -13.36 8.71
CA TYR A 244 6.15 -14.33 8.02
C TYR A 244 5.86 -13.94 6.57
N CYS A 245 5.48 -12.68 6.32
CA CYS A 245 5.25 -12.18 4.97
C CYS A 245 6.50 -12.30 4.10
N ARG A 246 7.66 -11.92 4.61
CA ARG A 246 8.94 -12.12 3.89
C ARG A 246 9.25 -13.58 3.60
N TRP A 247 8.87 -14.51 4.50
CA TRP A 247 9.01 -15.94 4.24
C TRP A 247 8.10 -16.44 3.10
N MET A 248 6.93 -15.85 2.91
CA MET A 248 6.06 -16.16 1.77
C MET A 248 6.66 -15.72 0.43
N GLN A 249 7.56 -14.73 0.45
CA GLN A 249 8.24 -14.14 -0.71
C GLN A 249 7.28 -13.44 -1.70
N PRO A 250 6.37 -12.57 -1.24
CA PRO A 250 5.68 -11.67 -2.16
C PRO A 250 6.69 -10.72 -2.82
N ASP A 251 6.29 -10.04 -3.87
CA ASP A 251 7.12 -9.02 -4.54
C ASP A 251 7.11 -7.70 -3.76
N TYR A 252 5.98 -7.37 -3.13
CA TYR A 252 5.73 -6.13 -2.41
C TYR A 252 5.15 -6.39 -1.03
N ILE A 253 5.56 -5.57 -0.06
CA ILE A 253 4.95 -5.49 1.27
C ILE A 253 4.65 -4.03 1.57
N GLU A 254 3.38 -3.71 1.79
CA GLU A 254 2.93 -2.40 2.21
C GLU A 254 2.86 -2.30 3.73
N SER A 255 3.42 -1.22 4.28
CA SER A 255 3.53 -1.03 5.72
C SER A 255 3.51 0.45 6.11
N ASP A 256 2.93 0.74 7.28
CA ASP A 256 2.94 2.07 7.90
C ASP A 256 4.24 2.37 8.65
N ILE A 257 4.97 1.34 9.07
CA ILE A 257 6.03 1.44 10.11
C ILE A 257 7.45 1.54 9.58
N PHE A 258 7.63 1.76 8.28
CA PHE A 258 8.99 1.96 7.80
C PHE A 258 9.11 3.02 6.74
#